data_56a29eaa3046454858c058f87477fd79
#
_entry.id   56a29eaa3046454858c058f87477fd79
#
_cell.length_a   1.000
_cell.length_b   1.000
_cell.length_c   1.000
_cell.angle_alpha   90.00
_cell.angle_beta   90.00
_cell.angle_gamma   90.00
#
_symmetry.space_group_name_H-M   'P 1'
#
loop_
_entity.id
_entity.type
_entity.pdbx_description
1 polymer ?
#
loop_
_entity_poly.entity_id
_entity_poly.type
_entity_poly.pdbx_seq_one_letter_code
_entity_poly.pdbx_strand_id
1 'polypeptide(L)'
;VLEEKFDIVFTSYGVIGWLPDLDKWAKIIQRFLNPNGEFIMVEFHPVIWMFDDDFTKIAYDYQSTEPIVETYEGTYADQDAAITQEYVMWNHALSEVFQSLINQNLEIKHFLEYDWSPYACFKHTVEVEKGKYRISKFDKKVPLVFSIKAMNKEFSN
;
A
#
# COMPACT_ATOMS: atom_id res chain seq x y z
N VAL A 1 -1.21 25.77 5.98
CA VAL A 1 -0.40 24.78 5.28
C VAL A 1 0.78 24.45 6.18
N LEU A 2 1.09 23.17 6.38
CA LEU A 2 2.24 22.74 7.19
C LEU A 2 3.54 23.14 6.46
N GLU A 3 4.46 23.83 7.16
CA GLU A 3 5.74 24.27 6.59
C GLU A 3 6.95 23.52 7.17
N GLU A 4 6.72 22.75 8.22
CA GLU A 4 7.74 21.98 8.93
C GLU A 4 8.23 20.80 8.10
N LYS A 5 9.50 20.40 8.33
CA LYS A 5 10.08 19.18 7.77
C LYS A 5 10.37 18.19 8.89
N PHE A 6 10.42 16.91 8.51
CA PHE A 6 10.53 15.80 9.44
C PHE A 6 11.72 14.91 9.09
N ASP A 7 12.31 14.28 10.10
CA ASP A 7 13.36 13.29 9.90
C ASP A 7 12.79 11.96 9.41
N ILE A 8 11.52 11.69 9.71
CA ILE A 8 10.80 10.49 9.29
C ILE A 8 9.41 10.88 8.78
N VAL A 9 9.07 10.37 7.59
CA VAL A 9 7.71 10.33 7.07
C VAL A 9 7.29 8.87 6.93
N PHE A 10 6.11 8.53 7.43
CA PHE A 10 5.61 7.16 7.45
C PHE A 10 4.26 7.04 6.74
N THR A 11 4.13 6.01 5.89
CA THR A 11 2.88 5.59 5.27
C THR A 11 2.58 4.16 5.67
N SER A 12 1.37 3.91 6.18
CA SER A 12 0.96 2.57 6.61
C SER A 12 -0.17 2.00 5.74
N TYR A 13 -0.53 0.78 6.03
CA TYR A 13 -1.43 -0.09 5.28
C TYR A 13 -2.68 0.56 4.66
N GLY A 14 -2.94 0.25 3.38
CA GLY A 14 -4.15 0.63 2.67
C GLY A 14 -4.24 2.10 2.28
N VAL A 15 -3.11 2.79 2.08
CA VAL A 15 -3.09 4.22 1.75
C VAL A 15 -3.03 4.47 0.25
N ILE A 16 -2.08 3.84 -0.45
CA ILE A 16 -1.82 4.20 -1.86
C ILE A 16 -2.97 3.82 -2.80
N GLY A 17 -3.73 2.78 -2.47
CA GLY A 17 -4.90 2.39 -3.25
C GLY A 17 -5.99 3.47 -3.38
N TRP A 18 -5.98 4.49 -2.52
CA TRP A 18 -6.90 5.63 -2.57
C TRP A 18 -6.33 6.83 -3.34
N LEU A 19 -5.13 6.75 -3.83
CA LEU A 19 -4.43 7.87 -4.46
C LEU A 19 -4.32 7.66 -5.98
N PRO A 20 -4.88 8.57 -6.79
CA PRO A 20 -4.84 8.42 -8.25
C PRO A 20 -3.47 8.75 -8.88
N ASP A 21 -2.54 9.34 -8.14
CA ASP A 21 -1.29 9.90 -8.68
C ASP A 21 -0.16 9.74 -7.66
N LEU A 22 0.64 8.71 -7.83
CA LEU A 22 1.76 8.41 -6.94
C LEU A 22 2.94 9.37 -7.10
N ASP A 23 3.11 10.03 -8.24
CA ASP A 23 4.16 11.06 -8.38
C ASP A 23 3.85 12.28 -7.50
N LYS A 24 2.60 12.70 -7.40
CA LYS A 24 2.18 13.75 -6.46
C LYS A 24 2.36 13.32 -5.01
N TRP A 25 2.00 12.09 -4.67
CA TRP A 25 2.21 11.53 -3.35
C TRP A 25 3.69 11.52 -2.97
N ALA A 26 4.58 10.99 -3.82
CA ALA A 26 6.01 10.94 -3.59
C ALA A 26 6.63 12.35 -3.48
N LYS A 27 6.15 13.31 -4.27
CA LYS A 27 6.55 14.72 -4.19
C LYS A 27 6.20 15.36 -2.85
N ILE A 28 5.04 15.03 -2.29
CA ILE A 28 4.64 15.50 -0.96
C ILE A 28 5.57 14.91 0.11
N ILE A 29 5.88 13.63 0.05
CA ILE A 29 6.83 12.97 0.96
C ILE A 29 8.18 13.67 0.92
N GLN A 30 8.74 13.84 -0.28
CA GLN A 30 10.04 14.50 -0.46
C GLN A 30 10.05 15.93 0.10
N ARG A 31 8.97 16.69 -0.13
CA ARG A 31 8.81 18.05 0.38
C ARG A 31 8.90 18.13 1.92
N PHE A 32 8.32 17.17 2.61
CA PHE A 32 8.26 17.17 4.06
C PHE A 32 9.43 16.45 4.74
N LEU A 33 10.31 15.80 4.00
CA LEU A 33 11.51 15.21 4.55
C LEU A 33 12.66 16.22 4.66
N ASN A 34 13.35 16.17 5.80
CA ASN A 34 14.66 16.82 5.94
C ASN A 34 15.67 16.21 4.93
N PRO A 35 16.76 16.90 4.60
CA PRO A 35 17.91 16.28 3.95
C PRO A 35 18.36 15.05 4.74
N ASN A 36 18.57 13.91 4.07
CA ASN A 36 18.86 12.61 4.67
C ASN A 36 17.75 12.05 5.58
N GLY A 37 16.58 12.66 5.62
CA GLY A 37 15.40 12.12 6.29
C GLY A 37 14.90 10.83 5.62
N GLU A 38 14.23 9.99 6.39
CA GLU A 38 13.82 8.65 5.98
C GLU A 38 12.31 8.59 5.68
N PHE A 39 11.97 8.02 4.56
CA PHE A 39 10.62 7.59 4.26
C PHE A 39 10.49 6.09 4.56
N ILE A 40 9.49 5.74 5.34
CA ILE A 40 9.16 4.35 5.68
C ILE A 40 7.73 4.07 5.21
N MET A 41 7.55 2.98 4.50
CA MET A 41 6.26 2.52 4.04
C MET A 41 6.07 1.05 4.36
N VAL A 42 4.87 0.69 4.81
CA VAL A 42 4.41 -0.69 4.91
C VAL A 42 3.02 -0.74 4.30
N GLU A 43 2.84 -1.54 3.26
CA GLU A 43 1.61 -1.55 2.47
C GLU A 43 1.23 -2.96 2.03
N PHE A 44 -0.04 -3.16 1.71
CA PHE A 44 -0.50 -4.41 1.11
C PHE A 44 0.07 -4.59 -0.29
N HIS A 45 0.47 -5.82 -0.57
CA HIS A 45 1.11 -6.13 -1.85
C HIS A 45 0.09 -6.08 -3.00
N PRO A 46 0.41 -5.43 -4.14
CA PRO A 46 -0.55 -5.28 -5.25
C PRO A 46 -1.02 -6.60 -5.87
N VAL A 47 -0.29 -7.69 -5.70
CA VAL A 47 -0.73 -9.03 -6.12
C VAL A 47 -2.02 -9.45 -5.41
N ILE A 48 -2.23 -9.03 -4.15
CA ILE A 48 -3.42 -9.44 -3.39
C ILE A 48 -4.68 -8.75 -3.93
N TRP A 49 -4.55 -7.53 -4.39
CA TRP A 49 -5.62 -6.74 -4.98
C TRP A 49 -6.01 -7.17 -6.40
N MET A 50 -5.29 -8.13 -6.99
CA MET A 50 -5.71 -8.74 -8.26
C MET A 50 -6.88 -9.72 -8.11
N PHE A 51 -7.11 -10.23 -6.91
CA PHE A 51 -8.13 -11.25 -6.67
C PHE A 51 -9.49 -10.64 -6.32
N ASP A 52 -10.54 -11.43 -6.53
CA ASP A 52 -11.84 -11.17 -5.93
C ASP A 52 -11.78 -11.34 -4.40
N ASP A 53 -12.77 -10.81 -3.68
CA ASP A 53 -12.85 -10.83 -2.21
C ASP A 53 -12.71 -12.23 -1.57
N ASP A 54 -13.12 -13.27 -2.27
CA ASP A 54 -13.06 -14.66 -1.80
C ASP A 54 -11.81 -15.41 -2.30
N PHE A 55 -10.90 -14.71 -2.97
CA PHE A 55 -9.65 -15.25 -3.52
C PHE A 55 -9.88 -16.46 -4.45
N THR A 56 -10.96 -16.46 -5.22
CA THR A 56 -11.33 -17.57 -6.09
C THR A 56 -10.78 -17.43 -7.50
N LYS A 57 -10.60 -16.21 -7.96
CA LYS A 57 -10.11 -15.89 -9.32
C LYS A 57 -9.38 -14.55 -9.33
N ILE A 58 -8.58 -14.32 -10.36
CA ILE A 58 -8.06 -13.00 -10.71
C ILE A 58 -9.21 -12.21 -11.33
N ALA A 59 -9.51 -11.05 -10.74
CA ALA A 59 -10.61 -10.16 -11.14
C ALA A 59 -10.12 -8.80 -11.64
N TYR A 60 -8.95 -8.35 -11.20
CA TYR A 60 -8.41 -7.02 -11.48
C TYR A 60 -7.00 -7.08 -12.04
N ASP A 61 -6.63 -6.05 -12.77
CA ASP A 61 -5.29 -5.91 -13.33
C ASP A 61 -4.26 -5.62 -12.24
N TYR A 62 -3.05 -6.17 -12.39
CA TYR A 62 -1.92 -5.84 -11.53
C TYR A 62 -1.48 -4.38 -11.64
N GLN A 63 -1.65 -3.80 -12.81
CA GLN A 63 -1.30 -2.42 -13.14
C GLN A 63 -2.55 -1.74 -13.69
N SER A 64 -3.35 -1.18 -12.79
CA SER A 64 -4.59 -0.50 -13.17
C SER A 64 -4.28 0.87 -13.74
N THR A 65 -4.62 1.08 -15.01
CA THR A 65 -4.59 2.40 -15.65
C THR A 65 -5.89 3.18 -15.40
N GLU A 66 -6.98 2.45 -15.16
CA GLU A 66 -8.30 3.01 -14.84
C GLU A 66 -8.66 2.73 -13.39
N PRO A 67 -9.47 3.59 -12.77
CA PRO A 67 -9.94 3.37 -11.41
C PRO A 67 -10.83 2.11 -11.33
N ILE A 68 -10.67 1.36 -10.26
CA ILE A 68 -11.58 0.29 -9.85
C ILE A 68 -12.70 0.96 -9.06
N VAL A 69 -13.94 0.85 -9.54
CA VAL A 69 -15.12 1.41 -8.90
C VAL A 69 -15.98 0.27 -8.38
N GLU A 70 -16.22 0.23 -7.09
CA GLU A 70 -17.03 -0.80 -6.45
C GLU A 70 -18.07 -0.19 -5.51
N THR A 71 -19.17 -0.91 -5.36
CA THR A 71 -20.24 -0.56 -4.42
C THR A 71 -20.18 -1.52 -3.24
N TYR A 72 -20.16 -0.96 -2.04
CA TYR A 72 -20.11 -1.72 -0.80
C TYR A 72 -21.31 -1.39 0.08
N GLU A 73 -21.92 -2.41 0.68
CA GLU A 73 -22.97 -2.27 1.68
C GLU A 73 -22.35 -2.32 3.07
N GLY A 74 -22.78 -1.38 3.94
CA GLY A 74 -22.20 -1.23 5.27
C GLY A 74 -21.06 -0.21 5.33
N THR A 75 -20.31 -0.22 6.42
CA THR A 75 -19.10 0.57 6.62
C THR A 75 -17.95 -0.32 7.12
N TYR A 76 -16.74 0.20 7.07
CA TYR A 76 -15.58 -0.51 7.65
C TYR A 76 -15.76 -0.82 9.14
N ALA A 77 -16.44 0.05 9.88
CA ALA A 77 -16.66 -0.09 11.31
C ALA A 77 -17.92 -0.90 11.66
N ASP A 78 -18.91 -0.91 10.76
CA ASP A 78 -20.19 -1.61 10.93
C ASP A 78 -20.62 -2.16 9.57
N GLN A 79 -20.42 -3.45 9.38
CA GLN A 79 -20.75 -4.14 8.12
C GLN A 79 -22.26 -4.35 7.93
N ASP A 80 -23.06 -4.23 9.00
CA ASP A 80 -24.51 -4.39 8.97
C ASP A 80 -25.24 -3.04 8.84
N ALA A 81 -24.51 -1.92 8.75
CA ALA A 81 -25.11 -0.61 8.56
C ALA A 81 -25.85 -0.55 7.22
N ALA A 82 -27.08 -0.03 7.24
CA ALA A 82 -27.92 0.15 6.05
C ALA A 82 -27.44 1.36 5.21
N ILE A 83 -26.20 1.33 4.78
CA ILE A 83 -25.55 2.36 3.98
C ILE A 83 -24.92 1.69 2.76
N THR A 84 -25.20 2.20 1.57
CA THR A 84 -24.53 1.81 0.34
C THR A 84 -23.51 2.90 -0.02
N GLN A 85 -22.26 2.53 -0.20
CA GLN A 85 -21.19 3.45 -0.57
C GLN A 85 -20.54 3.01 -1.87
N GLU A 86 -20.23 3.95 -2.74
CA GLU A 86 -19.33 3.74 -3.87
C GLU A 86 -17.93 4.19 -3.46
N TYR A 87 -16.94 3.36 -3.72
CA TYR A 87 -15.54 3.74 -3.54
C TYR A 87 -14.76 3.56 -4.84
N VAL A 88 -13.74 4.38 -4.97
CA VAL A 88 -12.85 4.43 -6.13
C VAL A 88 -11.44 4.14 -5.66
N MET A 89 -10.81 3.15 -6.23
CA MET A 89 -9.45 2.73 -5.84
C MET A 89 -8.59 2.38 -7.06
N TRP A 90 -7.30 2.27 -6.84
CA TRP A 90 -6.31 1.88 -7.86
C TRP A 90 -5.45 0.74 -7.34
N ASN A 91 -5.10 -0.20 -8.21
CA ASN A 91 -4.06 -1.18 -7.93
C ASN A 91 -2.76 -0.72 -8.56
N HIS A 92 -1.84 -0.20 -7.74
CA HIS A 92 -0.56 0.31 -8.18
C HIS A 92 0.48 -0.79 -8.19
N ALA A 93 1.01 -1.12 -9.37
CA ALA A 93 2.12 -2.06 -9.48
C ALA A 93 3.35 -1.58 -8.69
N LEU A 94 4.16 -2.49 -8.17
CA LEU A 94 5.40 -2.14 -7.47
C LEU A 94 6.32 -1.25 -8.32
N SER A 95 6.36 -1.48 -9.63
CA SER A 95 7.13 -0.64 -10.55
C SER A 95 6.71 0.83 -10.53
N GLU A 96 5.41 1.11 -10.41
CA GLU A 96 4.88 2.46 -10.29
C GLU A 96 5.25 3.09 -8.96
N VAL A 97 5.09 2.33 -7.85
CA VAL A 97 5.48 2.78 -6.52
C VAL A 97 6.97 3.15 -6.47
N PHE A 98 7.84 2.26 -6.96
CA PHE A 98 9.28 2.52 -7.01
C PHE A 98 9.62 3.71 -7.90
N GLN A 99 9.04 3.78 -9.10
CA GLN A 99 9.37 4.84 -10.04
C GLN A 99 8.94 6.21 -9.51
N SER A 100 7.79 6.32 -8.85
CA SER A 100 7.34 7.57 -8.24
C SER A 100 8.29 8.08 -7.16
N LEU A 101 8.83 7.19 -6.32
CA LEU A 101 9.83 7.55 -5.31
C LEU A 101 11.16 7.97 -5.95
N ILE A 102 11.63 7.22 -6.93
CA ILE A 102 12.88 7.52 -7.67
C ILE A 102 12.78 8.87 -8.38
N ASN A 103 11.65 9.18 -9.03
CA ASN A 103 11.41 10.46 -9.71
C ASN A 103 11.53 11.67 -8.77
N GLN A 104 11.32 11.46 -7.46
CA GLN A 104 11.47 12.50 -6.44
C GLN A 104 12.79 12.42 -5.66
N ASN A 105 13.80 11.72 -6.20
CA ASN A 105 15.13 11.55 -5.59
C ASN A 105 15.10 10.89 -4.21
N LEU A 106 14.10 10.06 -3.95
CA LEU A 106 14.04 9.21 -2.78
C LEU A 106 14.81 7.91 -3.08
N GLU A 107 15.99 7.78 -2.53
CA GLU A 107 16.86 6.62 -2.75
C GLU A 107 16.36 5.42 -1.96
N ILE A 108 15.95 4.36 -2.65
CA ILE A 108 15.48 3.13 -2.02
C ILE A 108 16.65 2.44 -1.30
N LYS A 109 16.52 2.24 0.00
CA LYS A 109 17.53 1.61 0.87
C LYS A 109 17.18 0.16 1.21
N HIS A 110 15.88 -0.12 1.43
CA HIS A 110 15.39 -1.46 1.70
C HIS A 110 14.05 -1.68 1.00
N PHE A 111 13.88 -2.90 0.52
CA PHE A 111 12.61 -3.43 0.05
C PHE A 111 12.48 -4.87 0.54
N LEU A 112 11.39 -5.19 1.20
CA LEU A 112 11.10 -6.53 1.71
C LEU A 112 9.64 -6.88 1.40
N GLU A 113 9.39 -8.15 1.14
CA GLU A 113 8.06 -8.73 0.93
C GLU A 113 7.78 -9.77 2.00
N TYR A 114 6.52 -9.86 2.41
CA TYR A 114 6.08 -10.77 3.45
C TYR A 114 4.88 -11.58 2.97
N ASP A 115 4.89 -12.88 3.21
CA ASP A 115 3.79 -13.80 2.93
C ASP A 115 2.70 -13.80 4.01
N TRP A 116 2.70 -12.79 4.88
CA TRP A 116 1.79 -12.63 6.00
C TRP A 116 1.39 -11.16 6.21
N SER A 117 0.24 -10.96 6.84
CA SER A 117 -0.24 -9.67 7.33
C SER A 117 -0.18 -9.62 8.86
N PRO A 118 0.05 -8.44 9.50
CA PRO A 118 0.13 -8.33 10.95
C PRO A 118 -1.23 -8.45 11.66
N TYR A 119 -2.32 -8.46 10.92
CA TYR A 119 -3.69 -8.64 11.42
C TYR A 119 -4.59 -9.31 10.39
N ALA A 120 -5.75 -9.82 10.82
CA ALA A 120 -6.72 -10.53 9.98
C ALA A 120 -7.55 -9.53 9.12
N CYS A 121 -6.93 -8.92 8.11
CA CYS A 121 -7.56 -7.91 7.26
C CYS A 121 -8.23 -8.48 6.00
N PHE A 122 -7.95 -9.73 5.65
CA PHE A 122 -8.53 -10.40 4.48
C PHE A 122 -9.46 -11.54 4.90
N LYS A 123 -10.41 -11.88 4.03
CA LYS A 123 -11.22 -13.09 4.22
C LYS A 123 -10.35 -14.35 4.22
N HIS A 124 -10.78 -15.39 4.90
CA HIS A 124 -10.10 -16.69 4.96
C HIS A 124 -8.68 -16.66 5.53
N THR A 125 -8.35 -15.65 6.34
CA THR A 125 -7.07 -15.62 7.05
C THR A 125 -7.04 -16.55 8.24
N VAL A 126 -5.85 -17.11 8.50
CA VAL A 126 -5.54 -17.90 9.69
C VAL A 126 -4.28 -17.34 10.34
N GLU A 127 -4.26 -17.32 11.67
CA GLU A 127 -3.06 -16.97 12.41
C GLU A 127 -2.09 -18.15 12.39
N VAL A 128 -0.93 -17.98 11.77
CA VAL A 128 0.09 -19.04 11.61
C VAL A 128 1.19 -18.93 12.67
N GLU A 129 1.43 -17.73 13.16
CA GLU A 129 2.27 -17.38 14.30
C GLU A 129 1.62 -16.16 14.97
N LYS A 130 1.95 -15.88 16.22
CA LYS A 130 1.42 -14.72 16.95
C LYS A 130 1.62 -13.43 16.16
N GLY A 131 0.52 -12.79 15.76
CA GLY A 131 0.52 -11.56 14.97
C GLY A 131 0.94 -11.74 13.51
N LYS A 132 0.88 -12.97 12.97
CA LYS A 132 1.11 -13.25 11.55
C LYS A 132 -0.05 -14.05 10.96
N TYR A 133 -0.71 -13.45 10.01
CA TYR A 133 -1.91 -13.99 9.37
C TYR A 133 -1.65 -14.27 7.90
N ARG A 134 -2.06 -15.43 7.43
CA ARG A 134 -2.01 -15.82 6.01
C ARG A 134 -3.40 -16.13 5.49
N ILE A 135 -3.61 -15.93 4.21
CA ILE A 135 -4.80 -16.45 3.53
C ILE A 135 -4.60 -17.96 3.38
N SER A 136 -5.44 -18.75 4.03
CA SER A 136 -5.29 -20.20 4.16
C SER A 136 -5.12 -20.92 2.82
N LYS A 137 -5.81 -20.45 1.77
CA LYS A 137 -5.77 -21.00 0.41
C LYS A 137 -4.40 -20.80 -0.28
N PHE A 138 -3.72 -19.72 0.03
CA PHE A 138 -2.44 -19.37 -0.60
C PHE A 138 -1.24 -19.81 0.23
N ASP A 139 -1.39 -19.86 1.56
CA ASP A 139 -0.28 -20.12 2.50
C ASP A 139 0.91 -19.20 2.20
N LYS A 140 2.07 -19.74 1.88
CA LYS A 140 3.32 -18.98 1.57
C LYS A 140 3.47 -18.61 0.09
N LYS A 141 2.49 -18.87 -0.75
CA LYS A 141 2.63 -18.79 -2.22
C LYS A 141 2.48 -17.39 -2.77
N VAL A 142 1.92 -16.47 -2.00
CA VAL A 142 1.61 -15.10 -2.44
C VAL A 142 2.08 -14.11 -1.39
N PRO A 143 2.80 -13.04 -1.75
CA PRO A 143 3.11 -11.97 -0.83
C PRO A 143 1.84 -11.20 -0.46
N LEU A 144 1.67 -10.89 0.82
CA LEU A 144 0.53 -10.12 1.33
C LEU A 144 0.89 -8.68 1.63
N VAL A 145 2.13 -8.42 2.02
CA VAL A 145 2.60 -7.11 2.47
C VAL A 145 3.99 -6.86 1.90
N PHE A 146 4.31 -5.61 1.64
CA PHE A 146 5.68 -5.18 1.36
C PHE A 146 6.06 -3.98 2.23
N SER A 147 7.35 -3.77 2.40
CA SER A 147 7.89 -2.59 3.07
C SER A 147 9.00 -1.94 2.25
N ILE A 148 9.02 -0.62 2.26
CA ILE A 148 10.06 0.21 1.64
C ILE A 148 10.65 1.12 2.71
N LYS A 149 11.97 1.26 2.69
CA LYS A 149 12.68 2.36 3.31
C LYS A 149 13.41 3.12 2.22
N ALA A 150 13.16 4.41 2.11
CA ALA A 150 13.85 5.31 1.20
C ALA A 150 14.41 6.51 1.95
N MET A 151 15.41 7.15 1.40
CA MET A 151 16.08 8.31 1.99
C MET A 151 16.02 9.49 1.03
N ASN A 152 15.68 10.67 1.56
CA ASN A 152 15.76 11.93 0.83
C ASN A 152 17.23 12.31 0.61
N LYS A 153 17.73 12.03 -0.60
CA LYS A 153 19.14 12.25 -0.92
C LYS A 153 19.43 13.74 -1.02
N GLU A 154 20.36 14.20 -0.23
CA GLU A 154 20.88 15.55 -0.34
C GLU A 154 21.63 15.71 -1.67
N PHE A 155 21.30 16.73 -2.45
CA PHE A 155 22.08 17.05 -3.63
C PHE A 155 23.44 17.60 -3.15
N SER A 156 24.51 16.86 -3.38
CA SER A 156 25.86 17.44 -3.32
C SER A 156 25.96 18.46 -4.45
N ASN A 157 25.94 19.72 -4.10
CA ASN A 157 26.24 20.82 -5.02
C ASN A 157 27.69 20.73 -5.54
#